data_ede56f502462797bd5fe76829e1de84d
#
_entry.id   ede56f502462797bd5fe76829e1de84d
#
_cell.length_a   1.000
_cell.length_b   1.000
_cell.length_c   1.000
_cell.angle_alpha   90.00
_cell.angle_beta   90.00
_cell.angle_gamma   90.00
#
_symmetry.space_group_name_H-M   'P 1'
#
loop_
_entity.id
_entity.type
_entity.pdbx_description
1 polymer ?
#
loop_
_entity_poly.entity_id
_entity_poly.type
_entity_poly.pdbx_seq_one_letter_code
_entity_poly.pdbx_strand_id
1 'polypeptide(L)'
;MTWVADKFPNLEPQIKWNTPMFTHQDTFIIGFSTAKHHLSVSPEPVGITLFSDDIAQAGYSATKGLFRIPWNEPVNYELLGKMIDFNIQDKAGYTSFWR
;
A
#
# COMPACT_ATOMS: atom_id res chain seq x y z
N MET A 1 6.45 8.30 -5.03
CA MET A 1 6.41 6.95 -5.63
C MET A 1 5.96 7.03 -7.08
N THR A 2 6.94 7.18 -7.95
CA THR A 2 6.66 7.37 -9.40
C THR A 2 5.93 6.20 -10.02
N TRP A 3 6.30 4.96 -9.62
CA TRP A 3 5.66 3.77 -10.19
C TRP A 3 4.16 3.74 -9.92
N VAL A 4 3.74 4.08 -8.69
CA VAL A 4 2.31 4.08 -8.35
C VAL A 4 1.57 5.13 -9.17
N ALA A 5 2.13 6.34 -9.27
CA ALA A 5 1.51 7.41 -10.05
C ALA A 5 1.38 7.05 -11.52
N ASP A 6 2.39 6.38 -12.08
CA ASP A 6 2.39 5.99 -13.49
C ASP A 6 1.43 4.84 -13.77
N LYS A 7 1.40 3.85 -12.89
CA LYS A 7 0.57 2.65 -13.06
C LYS A 7 -0.90 2.93 -12.75
N PHE A 8 -1.15 3.80 -11.78
CA PHE A 8 -2.51 4.11 -11.30
C PHE A 8 -2.74 5.63 -11.35
N PRO A 9 -2.88 6.22 -12.54
CA PRO A 9 -2.98 7.68 -12.68
C PRO A 9 -4.25 8.28 -12.06
N ASN A 10 -5.24 7.45 -11.72
CA ASN A 10 -6.46 7.92 -11.06
C ASN A 10 -6.29 8.11 -9.56
N LEU A 11 -5.19 7.67 -8.98
CA LEU A 11 -4.93 7.86 -7.57
C LEU A 11 -4.36 9.26 -7.32
N GLU A 12 -4.76 9.85 -6.19
CA GLU A 12 -4.29 11.17 -5.79
C GLU A 12 -3.21 11.03 -4.73
N PRO A 13 -2.01 11.58 -4.97
CA PRO A 13 -0.98 11.58 -3.92
C PRO A 13 -1.32 12.61 -2.86
N GLN A 14 -1.17 12.24 -1.59
CA GLN A 14 -1.38 13.13 -0.46
C GLN A 14 -0.34 12.86 0.61
N ILE A 15 -0.10 13.87 1.46
CA ILE A 15 0.72 13.70 2.64
C ILE A 15 -0.14 14.06 3.83
N LYS A 16 -0.41 13.07 4.69
CA LYS A 16 -1.17 13.25 5.93
C LYS A 16 -0.39 12.62 7.06
N TRP A 17 -0.37 13.30 8.21
CA TRP A 17 0.38 12.82 9.38
C TRP A 17 1.84 12.52 9.04
N ASN A 18 2.46 13.37 8.21
CA ASN A 18 3.84 13.21 7.71
C ASN A 18 4.06 11.91 6.93
N THR A 19 3.00 11.30 6.40
CA THR A 19 3.08 10.03 5.68
C THR A 19 2.59 10.23 4.25
N PRO A 20 3.42 9.94 3.23
CA PRO A 20 2.94 9.94 1.85
C PRO A 20 1.98 8.77 1.61
N MET A 21 0.89 9.06 0.92
CA MET A 21 -0.12 8.06 0.65
C MET A 21 -0.84 8.37 -0.65
N PHE A 22 -1.59 7.41 -1.15
CA PHE A 22 -2.44 7.55 -2.33
C PHE A 22 -3.89 7.32 -1.95
N THR A 23 -4.76 8.15 -2.50
CA THR A 23 -6.20 8.07 -2.25
C THR A 23 -6.95 7.97 -3.58
N HIS A 24 -8.18 7.49 -3.53
CA HIS A 24 -9.07 7.41 -4.67
C HIS A 24 -10.46 7.83 -4.20
N GLN A 25 -11.00 8.90 -4.80
CA GLN A 25 -12.30 9.45 -4.40
C GLN A 25 -12.35 9.72 -2.89
N ASP A 26 -11.28 10.32 -2.38
CA ASP A 26 -11.12 10.71 -0.98
C ASP A 26 -11.04 9.55 0.01
N THR A 27 -10.89 8.31 -0.45
CA THR A 27 -10.67 7.18 0.45
C THR A 27 -9.22 6.70 0.35
N PHE A 28 -8.67 6.26 1.49
CA PHE A 28 -7.30 5.77 1.57
C PHE A 28 -7.14 4.49 0.77
N ILE A 29 -6.10 4.41 -0.04
CA ILE A 29 -5.76 3.20 -0.81
C ILE A 29 -4.49 2.55 -0.28
N ILE A 30 -3.38 3.29 -0.22
CA ILE A 30 -2.11 2.74 0.23
C ILE A 30 -1.22 3.86 0.76
N GLY A 31 -0.44 3.56 1.80
CA GLY A 31 0.50 4.51 2.38
C GLY A 31 1.90 3.94 2.46
N PHE A 32 2.89 4.83 2.48
CA PHE A 32 4.30 4.47 2.53
C PHE A 32 5.00 5.25 3.62
N SER A 33 5.98 4.62 4.27
CA SER A 33 6.80 5.27 5.27
C SER A 33 8.22 4.73 5.18
N THR A 34 9.19 5.64 5.15
CA THR A 34 10.60 5.24 5.08
C THR A 34 11.18 5.07 6.48
N ALA A 35 12.05 4.09 6.61
CA ALA A 35 12.81 3.85 7.83
C ALA A 35 14.26 3.59 7.46
N LYS A 36 15.11 3.43 8.48
CA LYS A 36 16.55 3.29 8.25
C LYS A 36 16.90 2.09 7.38
N HIS A 37 16.24 0.96 7.61
CA HIS A 37 16.58 -0.30 6.95
C HIS A 37 15.51 -0.82 6.00
N HIS A 38 14.36 -0.15 5.91
CA HIS A 38 13.26 -0.66 5.11
C HIS A 38 12.27 0.44 4.72
N LEU A 39 11.44 0.11 3.74
CA LEU A 39 10.25 0.86 3.38
C LEU A 39 9.05 0.15 3.97
N SER A 40 8.22 0.86 4.72
CA SER A 40 6.96 0.30 5.24
C SER A 40 5.82 0.62 4.28
N VAL A 41 5.00 -0.39 4.00
CA VAL A 41 3.86 -0.26 3.09
C VAL A 41 2.60 -0.62 3.86
N SER A 42 1.62 0.29 3.85
CA SER A 42 0.38 0.16 4.63
C SER A 42 -0.82 0.07 3.69
N PRO A 43 -1.28 -1.16 3.35
CA PRO A 43 -2.46 -1.33 2.50
C PRO A 43 -3.75 -1.53 3.30
N GLU A 44 -3.82 -1.07 4.54
CA GLU A 44 -4.84 -1.35 5.55
C GLU A 44 -4.79 -2.81 6.06
N PRO A 45 -5.27 -3.07 7.28
CA PRO A 45 -5.15 -4.40 7.89
C PRO A 45 -5.79 -5.53 7.08
N VAL A 46 -6.90 -5.28 6.40
CA VAL A 46 -7.54 -6.30 5.57
C VAL A 46 -6.62 -6.73 4.43
N GLY A 47 -5.83 -5.82 3.86
CA GLY A 47 -4.87 -6.13 2.81
C GLY A 47 -3.75 -7.02 3.33
N ILE A 48 -3.26 -6.76 4.55
CA ILE A 48 -2.23 -7.61 5.16
C ILE A 48 -2.76 -9.04 5.34
N THR A 49 -3.97 -9.19 5.82
CA THR A 49 -4.57 -10.51 6.04
C THR A 49 -4.81 -11.23 4.70
N LEU A 50 -5.40 -10.54 3.74
CA LEU A 50 -5.75 -11.14 2.45
C LEU A 50 -4.52 -11.57 1.65
N PHE A 51 -3.46 -10.77 1.69
CA PHE A 51 -2.24 -11.02 0.93
C PHE A 51 -1.11 -11.58 1.78
N SER A 52 -1.42 -12.17 2.95
CA SER A 52 -0.39 -12.66 3.87
C SER A 52 0.54 -13.69 3.24
N ASP A 53 0.01 -14.60 2.44
CA ASP A 53 0.84 -15.60 1.76
C ASP A 53 1.75 -14.97 0.72
N ASP A 54 1.24 -14.01 -0.03
CA ASP A 54 2.04 -13.30 -1.04
C ASP A 54 3.16 -12.49 -0.40
N ILE A 55 2.88 -11.87 0.74
CA ILE A 55 3.89 -11.12 1.50
C ILE A 55 4.99 -12.06 1.99
N ALA A 56 4.61 -13.21 2.53
CA ALA A 56 5.57 -14.21 3.02
C ALA A 56 6.42 -14.77 1.88
N GLN A 57 5.82 -15.05 0.73
CA GLN A 57 6.53 -15.57 -0.43
C GLN A 57 7.53 -14.55 -0.98
N ALA A 58 7.24 -13.27 -0.86
CA ALA A 58 8.15 -12.21 -1.27
C ALA A 58 9.31 -12.03 -0.29
N GLY A 59 9.26 -12.69 0.87
CA GLY A 59 10.29 -12.57 1.90
C GLY A 59 10.17 -11.34 2.78
N TYR A 60 9.01 -10.69 2.78
CA TYR A 60 8.79 -9.50 3.58
C TYR A 60 8.20 -9.85 4.93
N SER A 61 8.57 -9.05 5.96
CA SER A 61 7.95 -9.17 7.28
C SER A 61 6.72 -8.28 7.35
N ALA A 62 5.74 -8.67 8.17
CA ALA A 62 4.49 -7.95 8.29
C ALA A 62 4.03 -7.84 9.73
N THR A 63 3.29 -6.76 10.02
CA THR A 63 2.53 -6.57 11.24
C THR A 63 1.05 -6.56 10.87
N LYS A 64 0.18 -6.18 11.82
CA LYS A 64 -1.25 -6.09 11.55
C LYS A 64 -1.63 -5.11 10.47
N GLY A 65 -0.88 -4.01 10.33
CA GLY A 65 -1.27 -2.91 9.47
C GLY A 65 -0.28 -2.55 8.38
N LEU A 66 0.90 -3.16 8.36
CA LEU A 66 1.90 -2.85 7.36
C LEU A 66 2.82 -4.02 7.10
N PHE A 67 3.52 -3.97 5.98
CA PHE A 67 4.64 -4.89 5.75
C PHE A 67 5.89 -4.07 5.38
N ARG A 68 7.06 -4.71 5.48
CA ARG A 68 8.35 -4.05 5.31
C ARG A 68 9.11 -4.62 4.14
N ILE A 69 9.62 -3.73 3.28
CA ILE A 69 10.50 -4.09 2.19
C ILE A 69 11.90 -3.59 2.54
N PRO A 70 12.86 -4.50 2.85
CA PRO A 70 14.22 -4.06 3.12
C PRO A 70 14.81 -3.32 1.92
N TRP A 71 15.63 -2.31 2.19
CA TRP A 71 16.23 -1.52 1.10
C TRP A 71 17.13 -2.33 0.18
N ASN A 72 17.69 -3.44 0.67
CA ASN A 72 18.55 -4.32 -0.13
C ASN A 72 17.77 -5.40 -0.91
N GLU A 73 16.46 -5.39 -0.83
CA GLU A 73 15.61 -6.32 -1.57
C GLU A 73 14.84 -5.60 -2.67
N PRO A 74 14.58 -6.25 -3.80
CA PRO A 74 13.76 -5.63 -4.85
C PRO A 74 12.32 -5.46 -4.42
N VAL A 75 11.68 -4.43 -4.95
CA VAL A 75 10.25 -4.20 -4.70
C VAL A 75 9.44 -5.14 -5.59
N ASN A 76 8.51 -5.87 -4.99
CA ASN A 76 7.58 -6.72 -5.73
C ASN A 76 6.40 -5.87 -6.22
N TYR A 77 6.55 -5.29 -7.40
CA TYR A 77 5.53 -4.41 -7.97
C TYR A 77 4.23 -5.14 -8.30
N GLU A 78 4.32 -6.43 -8.61
CA GLU A 78 3.12 -7.23 -8.86
C GLU A 78 2.25 -7.32 -7.61
N LEU A 79 2.87 -7.54 -6.46
CA LEU A 79 2.16 -7.58 -5.17
C LEU A 79 1.54 -6.22 -4.85
N LEU A 80 2.30 -5.14 -5.02
CA LEU A 80 1.76 -3.79 -4.79
C LEU A 80 0.58 -3.51 -5.71
N GLY A 81 0.68 -3.89 -6.97
CA GLY A 81 -0.41 -3.71 -7.94
C GLY A 81 -1.67 -4.44 -7.53
N LYS A 82 -1.55 -5.68 -7.07
CA LYS A 82 -2.70 -6.47 -6.59
C LYS A 82 -3.36 -5.80 -5.39
N MET A 83 -2.57 -5.30 -4.45
CA MET A 83 -3.11 -4.64 -3.25
C MET A 83 -3.84 -3.36 -3.60
N ILE A 84 -3.27 -2.56 -4.50
CA ILE A 84 -3.87 -1.30 -4.92
C ILE A 84 -5.17 -1.57 -5.67
N ASP A 85 -5.17 -2.49 -6.62
CA ASP A 85 -6.37 -2.86 -7.37
C ASP A 85 -7.47 -3.37 -6.46
N PHE A 86 -7.12 -4.22 -5.49
CA PHE A 86 -8.08 -4.72 -4.53
C PHE A 86 -8.74 -3.58 -3.76
N ASN A 87 -7.94 -2.64 -3.26
CA ASN A 87 -8.50 -1.54 -2.48
C ASN A 87 -9.34 -0.60 -3.34
N ILE A 88 -8.94 -0.32 -4.57
CA ILE A 88 -9.73 0.51 -5.47
C ILE A 88 -11.11 -0.11 -5.70
N GLN A 89 -11.15 -1.41 -5.96
CA GLN A 89 -12.42 -2.09 -6.27
C GLN A 89 -13.27 -2.30 -5.02
N ASP A 90 -12.65 -2.72 -3.92
CA ASP A 90 -13.36 -3.01 -2.68
C ASP A 90 -13.91 -1.75 -2.02
N LYS A 91 -13.22 -0.63 -2.19
CA LYS A 91 -13.61 0.65 -1.61
C LYS A 91 -14.35 1.55 -2.61
N ALA A 92 -14.75 1.02 -3.74
CA ALA A 92 -15.54 1.78 -4.71
C ALA A 92 -16.85 2.23 -4.05
N GLY A 93 -17.14 3.52 -4.11
CA GLY A 93 -18.33 4.08 -3.46
C GLY A 93 -18.20 4.36 -1.98
N TYR A 94 -17.04 4.13 -1.38
CA TYR A 94 -16.80 4.48 0.03
C TYR A 94 -16.92 5.98 0.23
N THR A 95 -17.59 6.36 1.32
CA THR A 95 -17.68 7.76 1.75
C THR A 95 -16.74 8.06 2.91
N SER A 96 -16.13 7.03 3.50
CA SER A 96 -15.18 7.15 4.60
C SER A 96 -13.75 7.09 4.08
N PHE A 97 -12.84 7.80 4.77
CA PHE A 97 -11.41 7.72 4.44
C PHE A 97 -10.85 6.33 4.75
N TRP A 98 -11.16 5.83 5.94
CA TRP A 98 -10.73 4.49 6.37
C TRP A 98 -11.86 3.48 6.20
N ARG A 99 -11.45 2.22 6.08
CA ARG A 99 -12.37 1.08 6.01
C ARG A 99 -13.13 0.86 7.31
#